data_aaef5fe819bc30c3839acd209a1a4ea6
#
_entry.id   aaef5fe819bc30c3839acd209a1a4ea6
#
_cell.length_a   1.000
_cell.length_b   1.000
_cell.length_c   1.000
_cell.angle_alpha   90.00
_cell.angle_beta   90.00
_cell.angle_gamma   90.00
#
_symmetry.space_group_name_H-M   'P 1'
#
loop_
_entity.id
_entity.type
_entity.pdbx_description
1 polymer ?
#
loop_
_entity_poly.entity_id
_entity_poly.type
_entity_poly.pdbx_seq_one_letter_code
_entity_poly.pdbx_strand_id
1 'polypeptide(L)'
;MNEFLRNLTPTQQVATLFLIVFGILFIVSTAVFLLGFGERRNPVHDEIWQRELQHFRSLLSTSWVMVVVFWIGWALGETVATLLFALISFFALREFVTLSPTGRGDHRSLILAFFVVLPIQFWLVATAHFDLFTVFIPVYVFLAIPVVSALADDPNRFLERNAKLQWGIMVCIYGLSHVPALLLLSFPRYEGKSAFLVFYLVVVVQTCMLVQHLVSRRRSMPAAGAPSSNEMPRGWLGPLRHRLFMEAPFAPHVSLSFNWTSWALGMVIASLFGALLSFITPFKYGQALAMSLIACAAGSMGHLVMKALKRDRGIPNWGQRGVGVTGANGLLDRVDALCFAAPVFFHAVRWYFNV
;
A
#
# COMPACT_ATOMS: atom_id res chain seq x y z
N MET A 1 10.40 29.05 -5.71
CA MET A 1 9.73 27.77 -6.07
C MET A 1 8.23 27.94 -6.26
N ASN A 2 7.53 28.71 -5.38
CA ASN A 2 6.08 28.89 -5.51
C ASN A 2 5.64 29.71 -6.74
N GLU A 3 6.41 30.70 -7.20
CA GLU A 3 6.05 31.49 -8.39
C GLU A 3 6.26 30.71 -9.70
N PHE A 4 7.31 29.91 -9.78
CA PHE A 4 7.56 29.07 -10.95
C PHE A 4 6.46 28.03 -11.14
N LEU A 5 6.03 27.35 -10.07
CA LEU A 5 4.95 26.34 -10.13
C LEU A 5 3.58 26.97 -10.43
N ARG A 6 3.33 28.22 -10.00
CA ARG A 6 2.07 28.93 -10.26
C ARG A 6 1.88 29.31 -11.74
N ASN A 7 2.97 29.48 -12.47
CA ASN A 7 2.94 29.88 -13.89
C ASN A 7 2.80 28.67 -14.83
N LEU A 8 2.88 27.43 -14.32
CA LEU A 8 2.73 26.21 -15.10
C LEU A 8 1.27 25.80 -15.22
N THR A 9 0.90 25.23 -16.38
CA THR A 9 -0.40 24.58 -16.52
C THR A 9 -0.51 23.35 -15.58
N PRO A 10 -1.73 22.91 -15.20
CA PRO A 10 -1.91 21.75 -14.32
C PRO A 10 -1.14 20.52 -14.80
N THR A 11 -1.16 20.24 -16.11
CA THR A 11 -0.41 19.14 -16.73
C THR A 11 1.10 19.28 -16.56
N GLN A 12 1.65 20.50 -16.73
CA GLN A 12 3.06 20.76 -16.52
C GLN A 12 3.47 20.63 -15.03
N GLN A 13 2.58 21.04 -14.10
CA GLN A 13 2.82 20.85 -12.66
C GLN A 13 2.95 19.36 -12.30
N VAL A 14 2.04 18.52 -12.82
CA VAL A 14 2.07 17.07 -12.59
C VAL A 14 3.33 16.46 -13.24
N ALA A 15 3.66 16.83 -14.49
CA ALA A 15 4.87 16.37 -15.16
C ALA A 15 6.14 16.75 -14.38
N THR A 16 6.23 17.97 -13.86
CA THR A 16 7.36 18.42 -13.04
C THR A 16 7.48 17.60 -11.76
N LEU A 17 6.36 17.30 -11.10
CA LEU A 17 6.35 16.45 -9.92
C LEU A 17 6.90 15.05 -10.22
N PHE A 18 6.44 14.41 -11.30
CA PHE A 18 6.97 13.12 -11.73
C PHE A 18 8.46 13.18 -12.02
N LEU A 19 8.92 14.24 -12.68
CA LEU A 19 10.34 14.43 -12.97
C LEU A 19 11.18 14.53 -11.69
N ILE A 20 10.69 15.24 -10.68
CA ILE A 20 11.35 15.32 -9.35
C ILE A 20 11.40 13.93 -8.70
N VAL A 21 10.29 13.19 -8.70
CA VAL A 21 10.24 11.85 -8.10
C VAL A 21 11.15 10.86 -8.82
N PHE A 22 11.14 10.85 -10.17
CA PHE A 22 12.06 10.05 -10.97
C PHE A 22 13.51 10.41 -10.66
N GLY A 23 13.82 11.71 -10.54
CA GLY A 23 15.16 12.20 -10.19
C GLY A 23 15.60 11.69 -8.81
N ILE A 24 14.75 11.81 -7.79
CA ILE A 24 15.04 11.31 -6.44
C ILE A 24 15.23 9.79 -6.46
N LEU A 25 14.35 9.04 -7.09
CA LEU A 25 14.47 7.58 -7.19
C LEU A 25 15.73 7.17 -7.93
N PHE A 26 16.11 7.91 -8.99
CA PHE A 26 17.33 7.67 -9.74
C PHE A 26 18.58 7.90 -8.88
N ILE A 27 18.64 9.02 -8.15
CA ILE A 27 19.74 9.35 -7.23
C ILE A 27 19.86 8.28 -6.13
N VAL A 28 18.73 7.90 -5.49
CA VAL A 28 18.74 6.87 -4.44
C VAL A 28 19.15 5.51 -5.01
N SER A 29 18.65 5.14 -6.19
CA SER A 29 19.02 3.88 -6.86
C SER A 29 20.50 3.82 -7.19
N THR A 30 21.05 4.93 -7.70
CA THR A 30 22.49 5.07 -8.00
C THR A 30 23.32 4.98 -6.73
N ALA A 31 22.89 5.65 -5.65
CA ALA A 31 23.59 5.57 -4.36
C ALA A 31 23.60 4.13 -3.80
N VAL A 32 22.47 3.42 -3.83
CA VAL A 32 22.39 2.02 -3.39
C VAL A 32 23.21 1.09 -4.27
N PHE A 33 23.26 1.36 -5.59
CA PHE A 33 24.11 0.62 -6.52
C PHE A 33 25.60 0.81 -6.22
N LEU A 34 26.04 2.06 -6.03
CA LEU A 34 27.43 2.39 -5.69
C LEU A 34 27.87 1.83 -4.33
N LEU A 35 26.99 1.88 -3.32
CA LEU A 35 27.24 1.27 -2.01
C LEU A 35 27.42 -0.25 -2.12
N GLY A 36 26.76 -0.90 -3.08
CA GLY A 36 26.94 -2.33 -3.37
C GLY A 36 28.31 -2.71 -3.94
N PHE A 37 29.09 -1.75 -4.46
CA PHE A 37 30.44 -1.98 -4.97
C PHE A 37 31.55 -1.73 -3.92
N GLY A 38 31.26 -0.93 -2.87
CA GLY A 38 32.28 -0.35 -1.99
C GLY A 38 32.86 -1.26 -0.91
N GLU A 39 32.23 -2.38 -0.55
CA GLU A 39 32.61 -3.15 0.64
C GLU A 39 32.76 -4.66 0.40
N ARG A 40 33.93 -5.09 0.04
CA ARG A 40 34.32 -6.53 -0.03
C ARG A 40 35.39 -6.88 1.03
N ARG A 41 35.26 -6.42 2.28
CA ARG A 41 36.39 -6.57 3.23
C ARG A 41 36.20 -7.49 4.44
N ASN A 42 34.98 -7.94 4.81
CA ASN A 42 34.77 -8.86 5.94
C ASN A 42 33.60 -9.82 5.71
N PRO A 43 33.80 -11.17 5.69
CA PRO A 43 32.75 -12.12 5.29
C PRO A 43 31.53 -12.20 6.23
N VAL A 44 31.68 -11.96 7.51
CA VAL A 44 30.54 -12.00 8.48
C VAL A 44 29.69 -10.73 8.43
N HIS A 45 30.30 -9.58 8.15
CA HIS A 45 29.59 -8.32 7.93
C HIS A 45 28.92 -8.30 6.56
N ASP A 46 29.45 -9.05 5.61
CA ASP A 46 28.95 -9.17 4.24
C ASP A 46 27.55 -9.82 4.17
N GLU A 47 27.24 -10.84 4.93
CA GLU A 47 25.93 -11.50 4.85
C GLU A 47 24.79 -10.60 5.33
N ILE A 48 24.98 -9.89 6.46
CA ILE A 48 23.99 -8.97 7.00
C ILE A 48 23.80 -7.80 6.05
N TRP A 49 24.90 -7.24 5.53
CA TRP A 49 24.90 -6.13 4.60
C TRP A 49 24.25 -6.52 3.26
N GLN A 50 24.51 -7.69 2.72
CA GLN A 50 23.90 -8.19 1.49
C GLN A 50 22.39 -8.40 1.62
N ARG A 51 21.92 -8.96 2.72
CA ARG A 51 20.47 -9.08 3.01
C ARG A 51 19.80 -7.72 3.05
N GLU A 52 20.47 -6.74 3.60
CA GLU A 52 19.95 -5.38 3.70
C GLU A 52 19.90 -4.66 2.36
N LEU A 53 20.96 -4.77 1.56
CA LEU A 53 20.99 -4.25 0.20
C LEU A 53 19.89 -4.90 -0.67
N GLN A 54 19.67 -6.20 -0.52
CA GLN A 54 18.57 -6.90 -1.21
C GLN A 54 17.21 -6.34 -0.80
N HIS A 55 17.02 -6.07 0.49
CA HIS A 55 15.77 -5.48 0.97
C HIS A 55 15.57 -4.06 0.44
N PHE A 56 16.60 -3.21 0.46
CA PHE A 56 16.56 -1.88 -0.14
C PHE A 56 16.30 -1.91 -1.65
N ARG A 57 16.94 -2.82 -2.37
CA ARG A 57 16.69 -3.04 -3.80
C ARG A 57 15.24 -3.45 -4.07
N SER A 58 14.66 -4.30 -3.22
CA SER A 58 13.26 -4.68 -3.31
C SER A 58 12.32 -3.49 -3.09
N LEU A 59 12.57 -2.66 -2.08
CA LEU A 59 11.80 -1.44 -1.82
C LEU A 59 11.89 -0.45 -2.98
N LEU A 60 13.11 -0.22 -3.50
CA LEU A 60 13.32 0.65 -4.66
C LEU A 60 12.63 0.12 -5.91
N SER A 61 12.72 -1.18 -6.18
CA SER A 61 12.02 -1.81 -7.30
C SER A 61 10.50 -1.62 -7.20
N THR A 62 9.94 -1.75 -5.99
CA THR A 62 8.52 -1.51 -5.73
C THR A 62 8.15 -0.05 -6.00
N SER A 63 8.96 0.90 -5.51
CA SER A 63 8.76 2.33 -5.73
C SER A 63 8.82 2.68 -7.22
N TRP A 64 9.78 2.12 -7.97
CA TRP A 64 9.86 2.31 -9.41
C TRP A 64 8.62 1.82 -10.15
N VAL A 65 8.16 0.60 -9.83
CA VAL A 65 6.94 0.04 -10.43
C VAL A 65 5.75 0.93 -10.16
N MET A 66 5.57 1.39 -8.93
CA MET A 66 4.46 2.27 -8.56
C MET A 66 4.51 3.60 -9.32
N VAL A 67 5.68 4.25 -9.35
CA VAL A 67 5.82 5.55 -10.03
C VAL A 67 5.59 5.42 -11.54
N VAL A 68 6.09 4.35 -12.16
CA VAL A 68 5.86 4.08 -13.60
C VAL A 68 4.39 3.80 -13.88
N VAL A 69 3.72 2.98 -13.06
CA VAL A 69 2.28 2.70 -13.20
C VAL A 69 1.47 3.98 -13.10
N PHE A 70 1.75 4.83 -12.12
CA PHE A 70 1.06 6.12 -11.96
C PHE A 70 1.36 7.07 -13.10
N TRP A 71 2.60 7.12 -13.57
CA TRP A 71 2.99 7.96 -14.70
C TRP A 71 2.27 7.55 -15.98
N ILE A 72 2.22 6.24 -16.29
CA ILE A 72 1.48 5.70 -17.42
C ILE A 72 -0.01 6.05 -17.30
N GLY A 73 -0.61 5.81 -16.13
CA GLY A 73 -2.02 6.11 -15.89
C GLY A 73 -2.33 7.59 -16.09
N TRP A 74 -1.47 8.49 -15.60
CA TRP A 74 -1.66 9.91 -15.78
C TRP A 74 -1.42 10.37 -17.24
N ALA A 75 -0.34 9.88 -17.88
CA ALA A 75 0.04 10.31 -19.23
C ALA A 75 -0.96 9.88 -20.33
N LEU A 76 -1.58 8.71 -20.17
CA LEU A 76 -2.52 8.13 -21.12
C LEU A 76 -4.00 8.45 -20.81
N GLY A 77 -4.26 9.15 -19.69
CA GLY A 77 -5.59 9.60 -19.31
C GLY A 77 -6.34 8.63 -18.39
N GLU A 78 -7.47 9.10 -17.89
CA GLU A 78 -8.27 8.45 -16.83
C GLU A 78 -8.79 7.06 -17.21
N THR A 79 -9.18 6.88 -18.47
CA THR A 79 -9.66 5.59 -19.00
C THR A 79 -8.56 4.54 -18.97
N VAL A 80 -7.36 4.91 -19.43
CA VAL A 80 -6.20 3.99 -19.43
C VAL A 80 -5.75 3.69 -18.01
N ALA A 81 -5.77 4.68 -17.12
CA ALA A 81 -5.51 4.48 -15.69
C ALA A 81 -6.50 3.46 -15.10
N THR A 82 -7.79 3.60 -15.37
CA THR A 82 -8.83 2.68 -14.89
C THR A 82 -8.60 1.25 -15.40
N LEU A 83 -8.29 1.08 -16.68
CA LEU A 83 -7.97 -0.22 -17.27
C LEU A 83 -6.69 -0.83 -16.69
N LEU A 84 -5.66 -0.01 -16.47
CA LEU A 84 -4.41 -0.44 -15.85
C LEU A 84 -4.64 -0.96 -14.43
N PHE A 85 -5.44 -0.24 -13.62
CA PHE A 85 -5.80 -0.68 -12.28
C PHE A 85 -6.73 -1.89 -12.28
N ALA A 86 -7.60 -2.05 -13.26
CA ALA A 86 -8.37 -3.28 -13.48
C ALA A 86 -7.46 -4.48 -13.71
N LEU A 87 -6.42 -4.32 -14.54
CA LEU A 87 -5.43 -5.34 -14.81
C LEU A 87 -4.59 -5.67 -13.55
N ILE A 88 -4.15 -4.66 -12.80
CA ILE A 88 -3.45 -4.84 -11.53
C ILE A 88 -4.35 -5.59 -10.53
N SER A 89 -5.62 -5.23 -10.42
CA SER A 89 -6.61 -5.89 -9.58
C SER A 89 -6.82 -7.35 -9.98
N PHE A 90 -6.88 -7.63 -11.28
CA PHE A 90 -6.97 -9.00 -11.80
C PHE A 90 -5.76 -9.85 -11.38
N PHE A 91 -4.55 -9.34 -11.55
CA PHE A 91 -3.35 -10.08 -11.16
C PHE A 91 -3.22 -10.21 -9.64
N ALA A 92 -3.59 -9.19 -8.87
CA ALA A 92 -3.60 -9.24 -7.40
C ALA A 92 -4.60 -10.30 -6.89
N LEU A 93 -5.82 -10.33 -7.44
CA LEU A 93 -6.81 -11.36 -7.08
C LEU A 93 -6.34 -12.75 -7.50
N ARG A 94 -5.76 -12.90 -8.69
CA ARG A 94 -5.18 -14.16 -9.15
C ARG A 94 -4.08 -14.64 -8.20
N GLU A 95 -3.17 -13.75 -7.80
CA GLU A 95 -2.10 -14.07 -6.84
C GLU A 95 -2.68 -14.52 -5.49
N PHE A 96 -3.67 -13.79 -4.97
CA PHE A 96 -4.37 -14.14 -3.74
C PHE A 96 -5.01 -15.53 -3.81
N VAL A 97 -5.77 -15.82 -4.86
CA VAL A 97 -6.47 -17.09 -5.06
C VAL A 97 -5.49 -18.25 -5.23
N THR A 98 -4.40 -18.07 -5.97
CA THR A 98 -3.37 -19.09 -6.17
C THR A 98 -2.75 -19.57 -4.85
N LEU A 99 -2.65 -18.67 -3.87
CA LEU A 99 -2.09 -18.99 -2.55
C LEU A 99 -3.16 -19.39 -1.52
N SER A 100 -4.44 -19.31 -1.89
CA SER A 100 -5.56 -19.74 -1.07
C SER A 100 -6.13 -21.05 -1.62
N PRO A 101 -6.16 -22.15 -0.83
CA PRO A 101 -6.72 -23.41 -1.31
C PRO A 101 -8.18 -23.24 -1.74
N THR A 102 -8.48 -23.54 -2.99
CA THR A 102 -9.82 -23.52 -3.58
C THR A 102 -10.27 -24.93 -3.92
N GLY A 103 -11.57 -25.20 -3.75
CA GLY A 103 -12.19 -26.47 -4.11
C GLY A 103 -12.85 -26.44 -5.51
N ARG A 104 -13.29 -27.58 -5.99
CA ARG A 104 -14.07 -27.68 -7.25
C ARG A 104 -15.36 -26.89 -7.19
N GLY A 105 -16.01 -26.80 -6.00
CA GLY A 105 -17.23 -26.04 -5.78
C GLY A 105 -17.05 -24.51 -5.90
N ASP A 106 -15.81 -24.01 -5.81
CA ASP A 106 -15.52 -22.57 -5.87
C ASP A 106 -15.39 -22.05 -7.30
N HIS A 107 -15.31 -22.94 -8.30
CA HIS A 107 -15.03 -22.57 -9.68
C HIS A 107 -16.02 -21.53 -10.25
N ARG A 108 -17.34 -21.74 -9.99
CA ARG A 108 -18.38 -20.82 -10.43
C ARG A 108 -18.25 -19.44 -9.77
N SER A 109 -17.96 -19.42 -8.48
CA SER A 109 -17.78 -18.17 -7.73
C SER A 109 -16.49 -17.43 -8.15
N LEU A 110 -15.44 -18.17 -8.53
CA LEU A 110 -14.21 -17.58 -9.09
C LEU A 110 -14.47 -16.97 -10.47
N ILE A 111 -15.19 -17.66 -11.36
CA ILE A 111 -15.59 -17.10 -12.67
C ILE A 111 -16.38 -15.83 -12.48
N LEU A 112 -17.35 -15.83 -11.56
CA LEU A 112 -18.14 -14.65 -11.23
C LEU A 112 -17.25 -13.49 -10.76
N ALA A 113 -16.29 -13.77 -9.86
CA ALA A 113 -15.38 -12.74 -9.33
C ALA A 113 -14.50 -12.10 -10.42
N PHE A 114 -13.89 -12.91 -11.28
CA PHE A 114 -12.95 -12.42 -12.29
C PHE A 114 -13.62 -11.79 -13.51
N PHE A 115 -14.72 -12.38 -13.99
CA PHE A 115 -15.30 -12.02 -15.28
C PHE A 115 -16.59 -11.19 -15.19
N VAL A 116 -17.19 -11.08 -14.02
CA VAL A 116 -18.39 -10.27 -13.80
C VAL A 116 -18.12 -9.17 -12.78
N VAL A 117 -17.69 -9.52 -11.57
CA VAL A 117 -17.52 -8.55 -10.48
C VAL A 117 -16.45 -7.53 -10.81
N LEU A 118 -15.27 -7.98 -11.21
CA LEU A 118 -14.15 -7.10 -11.51
C LEU A 118 -14.47 -6.13 -12.68
N PRO A 119 -14.94 -6.58 -13.84
CA PRO A 119 -15.30 -5.66 -14.93
C PRO A 119 -16.40 -4.67 -14.55
N ILE A 120 -17.45 -5.11 -13.85
CA ILE A 120 -18.54 -4.22 -13.44
C ILE A 120 -18.03 -3.16 -12.46
N GLN A 121 -17.21 -3.54 -11.47
CA GLN A 121 -16.65 -2.60 -10.49
C GLN A 121 -15.83 -1.50 -11.18
N PHE A 122 -14.96 -1.85 -12.12
CA PHE A 122 -14.16 -0.86 -12.85
C PHE A 122 -14.96 -0.09 -13.91
N TRP A 123 -16.03 -0.67 -14.46
CA TRP A 123 -16.97 0.05 -15.30
C TRP A 123 -17.72 1.13 -14.50
N LEU A 124 -18.16 0.82 -13.27
CA LEU A 124 -18.79 1.81 -12.38
C LEU A 124 -17.83 2.95 -12.02
N VAL A 125 -16.54 2.67 -11.87
CA VAL A 125 -15.52 3.72 -11.72
C VAL A 125 -15.45 4.56 -12.98
N ALA A 126 -15.25 3.94 -14.15
CA ALA A 126 -15.09 4.64 -15.44
C ALA A 126 -16.28 5.54 -15.79
N THR A 127 -17.48 5.17 -15.35
CA THR A 127 -18.72 5.92 -15.56
C THR A 127 -19.07 6.87 -14.41
N ALA A 128 -18.19 6.97 -13.41
CA ALA A 128 -18.35 7.81 -12.21
C ALA A 128 -19.68 7.57 -11.43
N HIS A 129 -20.23 6.36 -11.46
CA HIS A 129 -21.40 5.98 -10.69
C HIS A 129 -21.01 5.64 -9.24
N PHE A 130 -20.49 6.61 -8.50
CA PHE A 130 -19.88 6.39 -7.19
C PHE A 130 -20.82 5.85 -6.13
N ASP A 131 -22.13 6.15 -6.19
CA ASP A 131 -23.10 5.65 -5.21
C ASP A 131 -23.27 4.13 -5.34
N LEU A 132 -23.44 3.63 -6.57
CA LEU A 132 -23.51 2.19 -6.81
C LEU A 132 -22.14 1.52 -6.63
N PHE A 133 -21.05 2.18 -7.07
CA PHE A 133 -19.69 1.72 -6.92
C PHE A 133 -19.34 1.36 -5.47
N THR A 134 -19.73 2.21 -4.51
CA THR A 134 -19.39 2.03 -3.10
C THR A 134 -20.15 0.89 -2.43
N VAL A 135 -21.36 0.57 -2.90
CA VAL A 135 -22.20 -0.49 -2.33
C VAL A 135 -22.18 -1.80 -3.13
N PHE A 136 -21.70 -1.78 -4.37
CA PHE A 136 -21.77 -2.92 -5.27
C PHE A 136 -21.09 -4.17 -4.69
N ILE A 137 -19.83 -4.07 -4.30
CA ILE A 137 -19.11 -5.22 -3.71
C ILE A 137 -19.57 -5.51 -2.28
N PRO A 138 -19.62 -4.55 -1.33
CA PRO A 138 -19.92 -4.87 0.05
C PRO A 138 -21.37 -5.31 0.28
N VAL A 139 -22.30 -5.02 -0.63
CA VAL A 139 -23.70 -5.43 -0.50
C VAL A 139 -24.07 -6.50 -1.52
N TYR A 140 -24.05 -6.16 -2.81
CA TYR A 140 -24.58 -7.07 -3.85
C TYR A 140 -23.69 -8.29 -4.06
N VAL A 141 -22.39 -8.10 -4.22
CA VAL A 141 -21.44 -9.21 -4.45
C VAL A 141 -21.28 -10.04 -3.19
N PHE A 142 -21.27 -9.40 -2.01
CA PHE A 142 -21.18 -10.08 -0.72
C PHE A 142 -22.32 -11.09 -0.53
N LEU A 143 -23.52 -10.78 -0.99
CA LEU A 143 -24.67 -11.68 -0.95
C LEU A 143 -24.68 -12.67 -2.12
N ALA A 144 -24.26 -12.26 -3.31
CA ALA A 144 -24.31 -13.09 -4.52
C ALA A 144 -23.30 -14.26 -4.47
N ILE A 145 -22.10 -14.05 -3.95
CA ILE A 145 -21.05 -15.09 -3.90
C ILE A 145 -21.49 -16.33 -3.12
N PRO A 146 -22.04 -16.24 -1.89
CA PRO A 146 -22.56 -17.41 -1.16
C PRO A 146 -23.71 -18.10 -1.89
N VAL A 147 -24.59 -17.35 -2.56
CA VAL A 147 -25.68 -17.95 -3.35
C VAL A 147 -25.13 -18.79 -4.48
N VAL A 148 -24.19 -18.25 -5.27
CA VAL A 148 -23.56 -18.99 -6.38
C VAL A 148 -22.76 -20.21 -5.87
N SER A 149 -22.10 -20.08 -4.71
CA SER A 149 -21.39 -21.16 -4.05
C SER A 149 -22.34 -22.26 -3.54
N ALA A 150 -23.52 -21.89 -3.00
CA ALA A 150 -24.52 -22.83 -2.56
C ALA A 150 -25.13 -23.62 -3.73
N LEU A 151 -25.33 -22.98 -4.88
CA LEU A 151 -25.79 -23.64 -6.12
C LEU A 151 -24.76 -24.63 -6.71
N ALA A 152 -23.55 -24.67 -6.19
CA ALA A 152 -22.56 -25.71 -6.55
C ALA A 152 -22.72 -27.01 -5.77
N ASP A 153 -23.67 -27.07 -4.81
CA ASP A 153 -24.03 -28.25 -4.02
C ASP A 153 -22.85 -28.91 -3.27
N ASP A 154 -21.92 -28.09 -2.79
CA ASP A 154 -20.76 -28.54 -2.00
C ASP A 154 -20.72 -27.82 -0.64
N PRO A 155 -21.27 -28.45 0.44
CA PRO A 155 -21.31 -27.86 1.77
C PRO A 155 -19.98 -27.90 2.52
N ASN A 156 -18.97 -28.59 1.99
CA ASN A 156 -17.69 -28.75 2.69
C ASN A 156 -16.97 -27.43 2.86
N ARG A 157 -16.67 -27.05 4.10
CA ARG A 157 -16.03 -25.80 4.48
C ARG A 157 -16.66 -24.56 3.80
N PHE A 158 -17.96 -24.57 3.63
CA PHE A 158 -18.70 -23.56 2.88
C PHE A 158 -18.39 -22.12 3.36
N LEU A 159 -18.47 -21.87 4.68
CA LEU A 159 -18.19 -20.57 5.26
C LEU A 159 -16.74 -20.15 5.02
N GLU A 160 -15.80 -21.04 5.25
CA GLU A 160 -14.35 -20.77 5.09
C GLU A 160 -14.00 -20.43 3.63
N ARG A 161 -14.54 -21.17 2.66
CA ARG A 161 -14.33 -20.95 1.24
C ARG A 161 -14.88 -19.58 0.79
N ASN A 162 -16.13 -19.31 1.15
CA ASN A 162 -16.79 -18.04 0.83
C ASN A 162 -16.08 -16.86 1.50
N ALA A 163 -15.72 -16.97 2.79
CA ALA A 163 -15.00 -15.91 3.50
C ALA A 163 -13.65 -15.58 2.83
N LYS A 164 -12.89 -16.59 2.40
CA LYS A 164 -11.62 -16.36 1.67
C LYS A 164 -11.83 -15.63 0.36
N LEU A 165 -12.82 -16.04 -0.43
CA LEU A 165 -13.09 -15.42 -1.72
C LEU A 165 -13.60 -13.99 -1.55
N GLN A 166 -14.53 -13.76 -0.63
CA GLN A 166 -15.05 -12.43 -0.31
C GLN A 166 -13.94 -11.51 0.18
N TRP A 167 -13.03 -12.01 1.04
CA TRP A 167 -11.86 -11.27 1.48
C TRP A 167 -10.95 -10.87 0.31
N GLY A 168 -10.66 -11.81 -0.59
CA GLY A 168 -9.88 -11.53 -1.81
C GLY A 168 -10.54 -10.47 -2.70
N ILE A 169 -11.86 -10.54 -2.90
CA ILE A 169 -12.63 -9.55 -3.67
C ILE A 169 -12.56 -8.17 -3.00
N MET A 170 -12.76 -8.11 -1.67
CA MET A 170 -12.68 -6.85 -0.92
C MET A 170 -11.30 -6.20 -0.98
N VAL A 171 -10.23 -6.96 -0.82
CA VAL A 171 -8.88 -6.41 -0.82
C VAL A 171 -8.42 -6.09 -2.25
N CYS A 172 -8.57 -7.05 -3.18
CA CYS A 172 -7.95 -6.93 -4.50
C CYS A 172 -8.82 -6.17 -5.51
N ILE A 173 -10.15 -6.25 -5.42
CA ILE A 173 -11.02 -5.53 -6.37
C ILE A 173 -11.51 -4.22 -5.75
N TYR A 174 -12.24 -4.29 -4.63
CA TYR A 174 -12.80 -3.10 -3.99
C TYR A 174 -11.70 -2.13 -3.55
N GLY A 175 -10.69 -2.62 -2.81
CA GLY A 175 -9.58 -1.79 -2.34
C GLY A 175 -8.87 -1.05 -3.47
N LEU A 176 -8.45 -1.76 -4.51
CA LEU A 176 -7.68 -1.17 -5.61
C LEU A 176 -8.52 -0.30 -6.54
N SER A 177 -9.81 -0.57 -6.71
CA SER A 177 -10.69 0.23 -7.58
C SER A 177 -10.88 1.67 -7.09
N HIS A 178 -10.65 1.94 -5.81
CA HIS A 178 -10.70 3.30 -5.26
C HIS A 178 -9.54 4.19 -5.68
N VAL A 179 -8.43 3.60 -6.16
CA VAL A 179 -7.29 4.40 -6.65
C VAL A 179 -7.65 5.16 -7.93
N PRO A 180 -8.12 4.51 -9.01
CA PRO A 180 -8.58 5.24 -10.18
C PRO A 180 -9.84 6.06 -9.90
N ALA A 181 -10.70 5.67 -8.96
CA ALA A 181 -11.85 6.47 -8.56
C ALA A 181 -11.43 7.86 -8.01
N LEU A 182 -10.27 7.95 -7.32
CA LEU A 182 -9.73 9.25 -6.88
C LEU A 182 -9.34 10.17 -8.04
N LEU A 183 -8.95 9.62 -9.21
CA LEU A 183 -8.63 10.44 -10.40
C LEU A 183 -9.87 11.10 -10.98
N LEU A 184 -11.04 10.49 -10.82
CA LEU A 184 -12.31 10.93 -11.38
C LEU A 184 -13.08 11.86 -10.44
N LEU A 185 -12.58 12.13 -9.23
CA LEU A 185 -13.18 13.12 -8.34
C LEU A 185 -12.95 14.53 -8.87
N SER A 186 -14.02 15.28 -9.02
CA SER A 186 -14.01 16.69 -9.45
C SER A 186 -14.21 17.60 -8.26
N PHE A 187 -13.29 18.55 -8.07
CA PHE A 187 -13.39 19.56 -7.02
C PHE A 187 -13.52 20.94 -7.64
N PRO A 188 -14.43 21.77 -7.14
CA PRO A 188 -14.47 23.17 -7.53
C PRO A 188 -13.10 23.84 -7.30
N ARG A 189 -12.55 24.52 -8.31
CA ARG A 189 -11.22 25.18 -8.30
C ARG A 189 -10.00 24.24 -8.31
N TYR A 190 -10.19 22.93 -8.53
CA TYR A 190 -9.09 21.95 -8.55
C TYR A 190 -9.18 21.00 -9.77
N GLU A 191 -9.82 21.46 -10.83
CA GLU A 191 -10.01 20.69 -12.06
C GLU A 191 -8.67 20.32 -12.72
N GLY A 192 -8.57 19.09 -13.24
CA GLY A 192 -7.38 18.56 -13.91
C GLY A 192 -6.21 18.23 -12.98
N LYS A 193 -6.39 18.30 -11.66
CA LYS A 193 -5.33 18.03 -10.66
C LYS A 193 -5.58 16.80 -9.80
N SER A 194 -6.60 16.00 -10.10
CA SER A 194 -6.97 14.82 -9.29
C SER A 194 -5.85 13.78 -9.19
N ALA A 195 -4.93 13.74 -10.18
CA ALA A 195 -3.73 12.92 -10.12
C ALA A 195 -2.84 13.23 -8.88
N PHE A 196 -2.84 14.48 -8.41
CA PHE A 196 -2.11 14.83 -7.19
C PHE A 196 -2.69 14.18 -5.93
N LEU A 197 -4.00 13.88 -5.89
CA LEU A 197 -4.59 13.17 -4.76
C LEU A 197 -4.08 11.74 -4.67
N VAL A 198 -4.00 11.06 -5.80
CA VAL A 198 -3.44 9.69 -5.86
C VAL A 198 -1.96 9.70 -5.50
N PHE A 199 -1.21 10.65 -6.06
CA PHE A 199 0.19 10.85 -5.70
C PHE A 199 0.37 11.11 -4.20
N TYR A 200 -0.44 12.02 -3.65
CA TYR A 200 -0.44 12.35 -2.22
C TYR A 200 -0.69 11.10 -1.36
N LEU A 201 -1.74 10.34 -1.66
CA LEU A 201 -2.07 9.11 -0.96
C LEU A 201 -0.90 8.13 -0.95
N VAL A 202 -0.33 7.86 -2.13
CA VAL A 202 0.78 6.89 -2.25
C VAL A 202 2.01 7.37 -1.49
N VAL A 203 2.41 8.62 -1.68
CA VAL A 203 3.62 9.16 -1.04
C VAL A 203 3.49 9.19 0.48
N VAL A 204 2.33 9.60 1.00
CA VAL A 204 2.10 9.66 2.45
C VAL A 204 2.10 8.26 3.06
N VAL A 205 1.40 7.31 2.45
CA VAL A 205 1.36 5.91 2.93
C VAL A 205 2.75 5.26 2.85
N GLN A 206 3.47 5.43 1.74
CA GLN A 206 4.82 4.89 1.59
C GLN A 206 5.82 5.52 2.57
N THR A 207 5.71 6.82 2.83
CA THR A 207 6.53 7.50 3.84
C THR A 207 6.26 6.92 5.23
N CYS A 208 4.99 6.70 5.59
CA CYS A 208 4.61 6.08 6.86
C CYS A 208 5.24 4.68 7.02
N MET A 209 5.11 3.84 6.00
CA MET A 209 5.66 2.48 5.99
C MET A 209 7.19 2.49 6.08
N LEU A 210 7.84 3.38 5.34
CA LEU A 210 9.30 3.53 5.35
C LEU A 210 9.82 3.97 6.72
N VAL A 211 9.23 5.01 7.31
CA VAL A 211 9.62 5.51 8.64
C VAL A 211 9.40 4.43 9.70
N GLN A 212 8.24 3.77 9.68
CA GLN A 212 7.94 2.66 10.58
C GLN A 212 8.99 1.55 10.47
N HIS A 213 9.37 1.18 9.26
CA HIS A 213 10.39 0.17 9.00
C HIS A 213 11.77 0.60 9.51
N LEU A 214 12.20 1.82 9.21
CA LEU A 214 13.51 2.36 9.63
C LEU A 214 13.62 2.45 11.16
N VAL A 215 12.57 2.92 11.83
CA VAL A 215 12.54 3.02 13.30
C VAL A 215 12.57 1.63 13.94
N SER A 216 11.75 0.71 13.44
CA SER A 216 11.71 -0.67 13.92
C SER A 216 13.07 -1.37 13.76
N ARG A 217 13.72 -1.18 12.62
CA ARG A 217 15.04 -1.76 12.32
C ARG A 217 16.14 -1.26 13.25
N ARG A 218 16.23 0.05 13.52
CA ARG A 218 17.20 0.62 14.46
C ARG A 218 17.10 0.00 15.88
N ARG A 219 15.93 -0.54 16.21
CA ARG A 219 15.69 -1.22 17.48
C ARG A 219 16.14 -2.68 17.47
N SER A 220 16.07 -3.34 16.33
CA SER A 220 16.44 -4.76 16.19
C SER A 220 17.95 -4.97 16.09
N MET A 221 18.73 -3.91 15.85
CA MET A 221 20.19 -3.98 15.86
C MET A 221 20.70 -3.81 17.29
N PRO A 222 21.40 -4.82 17.88
CA PRO A 222 22.17 -4.60 19.11
C PRO A 222 23.19 -3.51 18.78
N ALA A 223 23.16 -2.41 19.52
CA ALA A 223 24.22 -1.43 19.41
C ALA A 223 25.53 -2.14 19.75
N ALA A 224 26.49 -2.17 18.81
CA ALA A 224 27.83 -2.64 19.08
C ALA A 224 28.38 -1.78 20.25
N GLY A 225 28.55 -2.37 21.46
CA GLY A 225 28.90 -1.63 22.66
C GLY A 225 27.72 -1.21 23.55
N ALA A 226 26.50 -1.77 23.36
CA ALA A 226 25.40 -1.52 24.28
C ALA A 226 25.76 -2.08 25.67
N PRO A 227 25.68 -1.27 26.76
CA PRO A 227 25.82 -1.76 28.11
C PRO A 227 24.80 -2.86 28.37
N SER A 228 25.21 -3.88 29.14
CA SER A 228 24.35 -4.99 29.55
C SER A 228 23.04 -4.44 30.09
N SER A 229 21.94 -5.16 29.86
CA SER A 229 20.54 -4.82 30.06
C SER A 229 20.11 -4.19 31.42
N ASN A 230 21.03 -3.91 32.31
CA ASN A 230 20.77 -3.38 33.66
C ASN A 230 21.30 -1.96 33.90
N GLU A 231 21.98 -1.32 32.94
CA GLU A 231 22.43 0.07 33.14
C GLU A 231 21.47 1.06 32.50
N MET A 232 20.78 1.83 33.33
CA MET A 232 19.91 2.92 32.90
C MET A 232 20.76 4.03 32.21
N PRO A 233 20.47 4.43 30.97
CA PRO A 233 21.24 5.46 30.29
C PRO A 233 21.24 6.76 31.11
N ARG A 234 22.41 7.27 31.46
CA ARG A 234 22.60 8.55 32.16
C ARG A 234 22.24 9.72 31.24
N GLY A 235 21.19 10.46 31.60
CA GLY A 235 20.73 11.67 30.90
C GLY A 235 19.25 11.92 31.11
N TRP A 236 18.81 13.17 31.05
CA TRP A 236 17.40 13.55 31.25
C TRP A 236 16.43 12.90 30.24
N LEU A 237 16.90 12.52 29.05
CA LEU A 237 16.17 11.74 28.03
C LEU A 237 16.36 10.22 28.20
N GLY A 238 17.17 9.76 29.15
CA GLY A 238 17.47 8.34 29.37
C GLY A 238 16.22 7.47 29.56
N PRO A 239 15.26 7.85 30.45
CA PRO A 239 14.04 7.08 30.66
C PRO A 239 13.13 7.05 29.43
N LEU A 240 13.03 8.15 28.70
CA LEU A 240 12.24 8.24 27.48
C LEU A 240 12.85 7.38 26.35
N ARG A 241 14.17 7.45 26.21
CA ARG A 241 14.93 6.64 25.24
C ARG A 241 14.81 5.14 25.57
N HIS A 242 14.89 4.76 26.85
CA HIS A 242 14.73 3.38 27.28
C HIS A 242 13.32 2.85 26.98
N ARG A 243 12.27 3.59 27.31
CA ARG A 243 10.89 3.23 26.97
C ARG A 243 10.66 3.17 25.45
N LEU A 244 11.21 4.12 24.70
CA LEU A 244 11.12 4.15 23.25
C LEU A 244 11.85 3.00 22.56
N PHE A 245 12.93 2.45 23.15
CA PHE A 245 13.78 1.45 22.51
C PHE A 245 13.60 0.01 23.00
N MET A 246 12.93 -0.23 24.13
CA MET A 246 12.72 -1.57 24.71
C MET A 246 11.26 -2.05 24.71
N GLU A 247 10.41 -1.41 23.91
CA GLU A 247 9.01 -1.82 23.79
C GLU A 247 8.89 -3.13 23.03
N ALA A 248 8.19 -4.11 23.62
CA ALA A 248 7.91 -5.38 22.98
C ALA A 248 7.03 -5.18 21.72
N PRO A 249 7.15 -6.04 20.71
CA PRO A 249 6.26 -6.01 19.55
C PRO A 249 4.81 -6.15 20.00
N PHE A 250 3.92 -5.33 19.41
CA PHE A 250 2.49 -5.38 19.71
C PHE A 250 1.84 -6.71 19.27
N ALA A 251 2.28 -7.25 18.15
CA ALA A 251 1.79 -8.51 17.60
C ALA A 251 2.96 -9.42 17.22
N PRO A 252 3.67 -10.03 18.19
CA PRO A 252 4.92 -10.76 17.94
C PRO A 252 4.71 -11.98 17.02
N HIS A 253 3.55 -12.63 17.07
CA HIS A 253 3.22 -13.76 16.21
C HIS A 253 2.93 -13.35 14.75
N VAL A 254 2.53 -12.09 14.52
CA VAL A 254 2.26 -11.55 13.18
C VAL A 254 3.47 -10.81 12.61
N SER A 255 4.05 -9.91 13.40
CA SER A 255 5.17 -9.07 12.97
C SER A 255 6.05 -8.67 14.14
N LEU A 256 7.31 -9.10 14.13
CA LEU A 256 8.31 -8.71 15.13
C LEU A 256 8.70 -7.22 14.99
N SER A 257 8.48 -6.63 13.83
CA SER A 257 8.81 -5.23 13.53
C SER A 257 7.69 -4.24 13.84
N PHE A 258 6.51 -4.70 14.28
CA PHE A 258 5.37 -3.82 14.56
C PHE A 258 5.33 -3.45 16.05
N ASN A 259 5.75 -2.22 16.37
CA ASN A 259 5.73 -1.64 17.71
C ASN A 259 4.90 -0.37 17.72
N TRP A 260 4.22 -0.07 18.83
CA TRP A 260 3.40 1.14 18.97
C TRP A 260 4.17 2.42 18.67
N THR A 261 5.41 2.53 19.18
CA THR A 261 6.23 3.72 18.98
C THR A 261 6.72 3.87 17.54
N SER A 262 7.12 2.78 16.86
CA SER A 262 7.49 2.85 15.42
C SER A 262 6.29 3.20 14.56
N TRP A 263 5.11 2.66 14.89
CA TRP A 263 3.85 2.97 14.22
C TRP A 263 3.45 4.44 14.44
N ALA A 264 3.43 4.90 15.70
CA ALA A 264 3.07 6.28 16.03
C ALA A 264 4.03 7.30 15.39
N LEU A 265 5.34 7.06 15.45
CA LEU A 265 6.34 7.92 14.80
C LEU A 265 6.18 7.92 13.27
N GLY A 266 5.91 6.76 12.67
CA GLY A 266 5.61 6.67 11.24
C GLY A 266 4.40 7.51 10.87
N MET A 267 3.32 7.42 11.63
CA MET A 267 2.11 8.22 11.43
C MET A 267 2.35 9.72 11.59
N VAL A 268 3.02 10.14 12.67
CA VAL A 268 3.28 11.56 12.93
C VAL A 268 4.15 12.17 11.85
N ILE A 269 5.28 11.52 11.52
CA ILE A 269 6.21 12.04 10.50
C ILE A 269 5.55 12.08 9.12
N ALA A 270 4.84 11.03 8.73
CA ALA A 270 4.16 11.01 7.44
C ALA A 270 2.99 12.01 7.38
N SER A 271 2.27 12.24 8.49
CA SER A 271 1.20 13.23 8.54
C SER A 271 1.72 14.67 8.49
N LEU A 272 2.84 14.95 9.13
CA LEU A 272 3.51 16.25 9.02
C LEU A 272 4.03 16.48 7.59
N PHE A 273 4.58 15.43 6.97
CA PHE A 273 5.00 15.48 5.58
C PHE A 273 3.80 15.68 4.64
N GLY A 274 2.68 15.00 4.88
CA GLY A 274 1.42 15.21 4.17
C GLY A 274 0.88 16.64 4.33
N ALA A 275 0.95 17.22 5.52
CA ALA A 275 0.60 18.62 5.74
C ALA A 275 1.51 19.57 4.95
N LEU A 276 2.81 19.27 4.86
CA LEU A 276 3.73 20.05 4.02
C LEU A 276 3.35 19.96 2.53
N LEU A 277 2.84 18.82 2.06
CA LEU A 277 2.38 18.63 0.68
C LEU A 277 0.98 19.21 0.40
N SER A 278 0.35 19.89 1.36
CA SER A 278 -0.99 20.48 1.18
C SER A 278 -1.10 21.40 -0.04
N PHE A 279 0.00 22.04 -0.47
CA PHE A 279 0.02 22.94 -1.63
C PHE A 279 -0.28 22.27 -2.98
N ILE A 280 -0.11 20.92 -3.08
CA ILE A 280 -0.43 20.15 -4.29
C ILE A 280 -1.84 19.53 -4.22
N THR A 281 -2.54 19.69 -3.11
CA THR A 281 -3.86 19.07 -2.86
C THR A 281 -4.93 20.16 -2.69
N PRO A 282 -6.22 19.84 -2.78
CA PRO A 282 -7.30 20.78 -2.46
C PRO A 282 -7.43 21.05 -0.96
N PHE A 283 -6.58 20.45 -0.13
CA PHE A 283 -6.67 20.49 1.32
C PHE A 283 -5.98 21.72 1.92
N LYS A 284 -6.57 22.28 2.98
CA LYS A 284 -5.87 23.18 3.90
C LYS A 284 -4.91 22.38 4.79
N TYR A 285 -3.92 23.02 5.41
CA TYR A 285 -2.90 22.34 6.24
C TYR A 285 -3.49 21.38 7.27
N GLY A 286 -4.51 21.79 8.04
CA GLY A 286 -5.16 20.91 9.01
C GLY A 286 -5.93 19.74 8.39
N GLN A 287 -6.56 19.98 7.23
CA GLN A 287 -7.25 18.92 6.46
C GLN A 287 -6.24 17.91 5.89
N ALA A 288 -5.15 18.39 5.32
CA ALA A 288 -4.07 17.55 4.80
C ALA A 288 -3.46 16.68 5.92
N LEU A 289 -3.26 17.25 7.12
CA LEU A 289 -2.79 16.50 8.28
C LEU A 289 -3.78 15.42 8.69
N ALA A 290 -5.08 15.72 8.76
CA ALA A 290 -6.11 14.75 9.11
C ALA A 290 -6.24 13.65 8.05
N MET A 291 -6.27 14.01 6.77
CA MET A 291 -6.39 13.06 5.66
C MET A 291 -5.17 12.16 5.54
N SER A 292 -3.95 12.68 5.77
CA SER A 292 -2.74 11.85 5.82
C SER A 292 -2.73 10.91 7.01
N LEU A 293 -3.19 11.35 8.18
CA LEU A 293 -3.28 10.51 9.37
C LEU A 293 -4.25 9.34 9.15
N ILE A 294 -5.41 9.60 8.55
CA ILE A 294 -6.39 8.57 8.18
C ILE A 294 -5.79 7.58 7.18
N ALA A 295 -5.14 8.06 6.11
CA ALA A 295 -4.52 7.23 5.10
C ALA A 295 -3.38 6.36 5.68
N CYS A 296 -2.52 6.94 6.52
CA CYS A 296 -1.44 6.24 7.20
C CYS A 296 -1.96 5.16 8.15
N ALA A 297 -2.99 5.47 8.94
CA ALA A 297 -3.59 4.51 9.85
C ALA A 297 -4.18 3.31 9.08
N ALA A 298 -5.00 3.58 8.07
CA ALA A 298 -5.60 2.54 7.25
C ALA A 298 -4.54 1.69 6.52
N GLY A 299 -3.56 2.33 5.87
CA GLY A 299 -2.51 1.63 5.13
C GLY A 299 -1.61 0.77 6.01
N SER A 300 -1.16 1.30 7.16
CA SER A 300 -0.29 0.56 8.08
C SER A 300 -1.00 -0.60 8.77
N MET A 301 -2.27 -0.41 9.17
CA MET A 301 -3.08 -1.50 9.73
C MET A 301 -3.40 -2.55 8.65
N GLY A 302 -3.72 -2.13 7.43
CA GLY A 302 -3.92 -3.02 6.30
C GLY A 302 -2.69 -3.87 6.00
N HIS A 303 -1.50 -3.28 5.98
CA HIS A 303 -0.25 -4.01 5.85
C HIS A 303 -0.03 -5.05 6.97
N LEU A 304 -0.40 -4.71 8.22
CA LEU A 304 -0.35 -5.68 9.34
C LEU A 304 -1.30 -6.85 9.11
N VAL A 305 -2.53 -6.59 8.64
CA VAL A 305 -3.51 -7.63 8.29
C VAL A 305 -2.97 -8.53 7.18
N MET A 306 -2.37 -7.96 6.13
CA MET A 306 -1.77 -8.73 5.05
C MET A 306 -0.56 -9.57 5.52
N LYS A 307 0.20 -9.10 6.50
CA LYS A 307 1.22 -9.91 7.19
C LYS A 307 0.62 -11.08 7.97
N ALA A 308 -0.47 -10.85 8.69
CA ALA A 308 -1.18 -11.91 9.40
C ALA A 308 -1.67 -12.98 8.43
N LEU A 309 -2.22 -12.58 7.30
CA LEU A 309 -2.69 -13.48 6.26
C LEU A 309 -1.54 -14.31 5.64
N LYS A 310 -0.38 -13.69 5.40
CA LYS A 310 0.83 -14.41 4.94
C LYS A 310 1.27 -15.47 5.96
N ARG A 311 1.24 -15.13 7.25
CA ARG A 311 1.58 -16.07 8.34
C ARG A 311 0.61 -17.22 8.42
N ASP A 312 -0.70 -16.96 8.30
CA ASP A 312 -1.73 -18.00 8.23
C ASP A 312 -1.50 -18.97 7.07
N ARG A 313 -1.02 -18.46 5.94
CA ARG A 313 -0.69 -19.28 4.76
C ARG A 313 0.70 -19.93 4.79
N GLY A 314 1.52 -19.63 5.79
CA GLY A 314 2.89 -20.12 5.90
C GLY A 314 3.82 -19.63 4.78
N ILE A 315 3.55 -18.47 4.20
CA ILE A 315 4.33 -17.87 3.12
C ILE A 315 5.08 -16.62 3.60
N PRO A 316 6.35 -16.44 3.23
CA PRO A 316 7.09 -15.23 3.56
C PRO A 316 6.66 -14.02 2.71
N ASN A 317 6.39 -14.24 1.42
CA ASN A 317 5.98 -13.22 0.45
C ASN A 317 4.95 -13.80 -0.52
N TRP A 318 4.07 -12.96 -1.07
CA TRP A 318 3.04 -13.39 -2.02
C TRP A 318 3.60 -14.01 -3.32
N GLY A 319 4.81 -13.63 -3.73
CA GLY A 319 5.48 -14.15 -4.94
C GLY A 319 6.28 -15.45 -4.75
N GLN A 320 6.35 -16.04 -3.56
CA GLN A 320 7.36 -17.05 -3.21
C GLN A 320 6.84 -18.47 -3.00
N ARG A 321 5.87 -18.95 -3.77
CA ARG A 321 5.61 -20.41 -3.85
C ARG A 321 6.19 -20.99 -5.13
N GLY A 322 7.36 -21.64 -4.98
CA GLY A 322 7.91 -22.61 -5.93
C GLY A 322 8.30 -22.03 -7.29
N VAL A 323 9.54 -22.25 -7.64
CA VAL A 323 10.04 -22.15 -9.00
C VAL A 323 9.10 -22.97 -9.90
N GLY A 324 8.26 -22.32 -10.70
CA GLY A 324 7.50 -22.98 -11.76
C GLY A 324 5.97 -22.86 -11.74
N VAL A 325 5.32 -22.34 -10.70
CA VAL A 325 3.87 -22.12 -10.73
C VAL A 325 3.56 -20.64 -10.95
N THR A 326 3.65 -20.26 -12.20
CA THR A 326 2.81 -19.31 -12.90
C THR A 326 2.40 -18.02 -12.17
N GLY A 327 3.23 -16.98 -12.29
CA GLY A 327 2.74 -15.61 -12.32
C GLY A 327 2.40 -14.94 -10.99
N ALA A 328 2.78 -15.50 -9.84
CA ALA A 328 2.79 -14.78 -8.58
C ALA A 328 4.09 -13.98 -8.47
N ASN A 329 4.04 -12.71 -8.82
CA ASN A 329 5.23 -11.84 -8.91
C ASN A 329 5.41 -10.93 -7.67
N GLY A 330 4.70 -11.20 -6.56
CA GLY A 330 4.72 -10.34 -5.38
C GLY A 330 4.03 -8.99 -5.64
N LEU A 331 3.07 -8.93 -6.55
CA LEU A 331 2.31 -7.72 -6.84
C LEU A 331 1.49 -7.30 -5.62
N LEU A 332 0.87 -8.25 -4.95
CA LEU A 332 0.07 -8.00 -3.76
C LEU A 332 0.91 -7.44 -2.60
N ASP A 333 2.19 -7.85 -2.47
CA ASP A 333 3.13 -7.24 -1.51
C ASP A 333 3.43 -5.77 -1.79
N ARG A 334 3.24 -5.33 -3.02
CA ARG A 334 3.51 -3.95 -3.46
C ARG A 334 2.33 -3.01 -3.27
N VAL A 335 1.12 -3.57 -3.29
CA VAL A 335 -0.12 -2.78 -3.22
C VAL A 335 -0.90 -3.00 -1.92
N ASP A 336 -0.43 -3.84 -1.02
CA ASP A 336 -1.15 -4.27 0.18
C ASP A 336 -1.61 -3.09 1.06
N ALA A 337 -0.72 -2.15 1.37
CA ALA A 337 -1.07 -0.94 2.13
C ALA A 337 -2.07 -0.06 1.37
N LEU A 338 -1.95 0.01 0.03
CA LEU A 338 -2.82 0.82 -0.82
C LEU A 338 -4.23 0.24 -0.88
N CYS A 339 -4.39 -1.09 -0.89
CA CYS A 339 -5.69 -1.76 -0.88
C CYS A 339 -6.58 -1.35 0.30
N PHE A 340 -5.97 -0.97 1.43
CA PHE A 340 -6.69 -0.51 2.61
C PHE A 340 -6.75 1.01 2.73
N ALA A 341 -5.69 1.70 2.35
CA ALA A 341 -5.63 3.15 2.43
C ALA A 341 -6.55 3.82 1.41
N ALA A 342 -6.63 3.32 0.18
CA ALA A 342 -7.37 3.96 -0.89
C ALA A 342 -8.89 4.06 -0.62
N PRO A 343 -9.61 2.98 -0.21
CA PRO A 343 -11.03 3.11 0.07
C PRO A 343 -11.31 4.04 1.25
N VAL A 344 -10.53 3.95 2.34
CA VAL A 344 -10.75 4.80 3.52
C VAL A 344 -10.47 6.26 3.18
N PHE A 345 -9.41 6.55 2.44
CA PHE A 345 -9.09 7.89 2.00
C PHE A 345 -10.14 8.45 1.02
N PHE A 346 -10.57 7.66 0.04
CA PHE A 346 -11.62 8.04 -0.91
C PHE A 346 -12.91 8.43 -0.21
N HIS A 347 -13.40 7.58 0.71
CA HIS A 347 -14.61 7.87 1.46
C HIS A 347 -14.47 9.07 2.39
N ALA A 348 -13.31 9.24 3.04
CA ALA A 348 -13.05 10.39 3.88
C ALA A 348 -13.05 11.69 3.08
N VAL A 349 -12.42 11.70 1.89
CA VAL A 349 -12.41 12.84 0.98
C VAL A 349 -13.80 13.13 0.46
N ARG A 350 -14.51 12.12 -0.03
CA ARG A 350 -15.86 12.27 -0.56
C ARG A 350 -16.84 12.78 0.48
N TRP A 351 -16.80 12.23 1.68
CA TRP A 351 -17.66 12.66 2.78
C TRP A 351 -17.37 14.10 3.21
N TYR A 352 -16.09 14.47 3.32
CA TYR A 352 -15.71 15.80 3.80
C TYR A 352 -16.01 16.92 2.80
N PHE A 353 -15.77 16.67 1.52
CA PHE A 353 -15.96 17.68 0.45
C PHE A 353 -17.34 17.60 -0.22
N ASN A 354 -18.12 16.58 0.12
CA ASN A 354 -19.46 16.34 -0.44
C ASN A 354 -19.44 16.25 -1.98
N VAL A 355 -18.48 15.46 -2.50
CA VAL A 355 -18.25 15.25 -3.94
C VAL A 355 -18.46 13.80 -4.34
#